data_59fca22b7997ddf6704b84a005560478
#
_entry.id   59fca22b7997ddf6704b84a005560478
#
_cell.length_a   1.000
_cell.length_b   1.000
_cell.length_c   1.000
_cell.angle_alpha   90.00
_cell.angle_beta   90.00
_cell.angle_gamma   90.00
#
_symmetry.space_group_name_H-M   'P 1'
#
loop_
_entity.id
_entity.type
_entity.pdbx_description
1 polymer ?
#
loop_
_entity_poly.entity_id
_entity_poly.type
_entity_poly.pdbx_seq_one_letter_code
_entity_poly.pdbx_strand_id
1 'polypeptide(L)'
;ILRLGWDIHIEVTSYETALQDAASLLEQGYEALLCHGGFREELFARFGPCIVFIERSDIDLIKSLAEARKISTTVALTAHVNETRVIEFMEQLPDMSIIPVRYTLKDDLARKIQELFAQGVQVFVGGGGTGRIVSRLGGSVFLDLPQRANIRNALNRAIILAENIRMERAYRSNIQAIMHYS
;
A
#
# COMPACT_ATOMS: atom_id res chain seq x y z
N ILE A 1 -4.81 7.64 22.83
CA ILE A 1 -3.47 7.12 23.20
C ILE A 1 -3.65 5.62 23.33
N LEU A 2 -3.22 4.86 22.30
CA LEU A 2 -3.12 3.42 22.39
C LEU A 2 -2.03 3.10 23.42
N ARG A 3 -2.41 2.52 24.56
CA ARG A 3 -1.45 1.82 25.43
C ARG A 3 -1.09 0.53 24.71
N LEU A 4 -0.10 0.62 23.82
CA LEU A 4 0.37 -0.52 23.03
C LEU A 4 1.40 -1.25 23.89
N GLY A 5 0.98 -2.32 24.55
CA GLY A 5 1.88 -3.39 25.00
C GLY A 5 2.32 -4.28 23.82
N TRP A 6 2.37 -3.70 22.61
CA TRP A 6 2.76 -4.37 21.37
C TRP A 6 4.08 -3.81 20.89
N ASP A 7 4.97 -4.69 20.49
CA ASP A 7 6.19 -4.32 19.79
C ASP A 7 5.85 -4.08 18.30
N ILE A 8 6.11 -2.86 17.83
CA ILE A 8 5.83 -2.46 16.44
C ILE A 8 7.17 -2.10 15.79
N HIS A 9 7.57 -2.90 14.83
CA HIS A 9 8.72 -2.64 13.98
C HIS A 9 8.27 -1.98 12.66
N ILE A 10 9.03 -0.99 12.21
CA ILE A 10 8.79 -0.32 10.91
C ILE A 10 9.98 -0.63 10.01
N GLU A 11 9.70 -1.35 8.93
CA GLU A 11 10.68 -1.66 7.91
C GLU A 11 10.41 -0.85 6.64
N VAL A 12 11.48 -0.32 6.04
CA VAL A 12 11.42 0.37 4.76
C VAL A 12 11.86 -0.58 3.66
N THR A 13 10.90 -1.05 2.91
CA THR A 13 11.12 -2.03 1.84
C THR A 13 10.99 -1.42 0.44
N SER A 14 11.48 -2.14 -0.55
CA SER A 14 11.28 -1.87 -1.97
C SER A 14 10.38 -2.94 -2.59
N TYR A 15 9.94 -2.70 -3.83
CA TYR A 15 9.16 -3.71 -4.56
C TYR A 15 9.95 -5.02 -4.75
N GLU A 16 11.26 -4.91 -4.93
CA GLU A 16 12.16 -6.03 -5.17
C GLU A 16 12.41 -6.88 -3.93
N THR A 17 12.42 -6.28 -2.75
CA THR A 17 12.79 -6.94 -1.48
C THR A 17 11.59 -7.26 -0.59
N ALA A 18 10.40 -6.71 -0.88
CA ALA A 18 9.23 -6.80 0.00
C ALA A 18 8.86 -8.24 0.42
N LEU A 19 8.96 -9.21 -0.51
CA LEU A 19 8.67 -10.62 -0.19
C LEU A 19 9.73 -11.24 0.72
N GLN A 20 10.99 -10.88 0.54
CA GLN A 20 12.10 -11.36 1.37
C GLN A 20 12.06 -10.73 2.75
N ASP A 21 11.83 -9.41 2.81
CA ASP A 21 11.72 -8.67 4.06
C ASP A 21 10.54 -9.17 4.90
N ALA A 22 9.38 -9.41 4.26
CA ALA A 22 8.22 -10.00 4.92
C ALA A 22 8.50 -11.41 5.47
N ALA A 23 9.17 -12.27 4.70
CA ALA A 23 9.55 -13.60 5.16
C ALA A 23 10.47 -13.51 6.39
N SER A 24 11.49 -12.65 6.34
CA SER A 24 12.42 -12.43 7.43
C SER A 24 11.73 -11.95 8.71
N LEU A 25 10.77 -11.02 8.60
CA LEU A 25 10.01 -10.54 9.75
C LEU A 25 9.15 -11.64 10.38
N LEU A 26 8.50 -12.47 9.56
CA LEU A 26 7.71 -13.61 10.06
C LEU A 26 8.59 -14.66 10.75
N GLU A 27 9.78 -14.94 10.22
CA GLU A 27 10.78 -15.82 10.84
C GLU A 27 11.30 -15.29 12.17
N GLN A 28 11.40 -13.96 12.32
CA GLN A 28 11.73 -13.29 13.58
C GLN A 28 10.59 -13.32 14.61
N GLY A 29 9.42 -13.84 14.24
CA GLY A 29 8.29 -14.04 15.15
C GLY A 29 7.23 -12.95 15.11
N TYR A 30 7.28 -12.00 14.18
CA TYR A 30 6.17 -11.08 13.97
C TYR A 30 4.94 -11.85 13.48
N GLU A 31 3.80 -11.64 14.12
CA GLU A 31 2.57 -12.40 13.87
C GLU A 31 1.70 -11.79 12.79
N ALA A 32 1.77 -10.49 12.59
CA ALA A 32 1.02 -9.76 11.57
C ALA A 32 1.88 -8.69 10.93
N LEU A 33 1.76 -8.54 9.62
CA LEU A 33 2.47 -7.54 8.84
C LEU A 33 1.48 -6.56 8.24
N LEU A 34 1.68 -5.27 8.50
CA LEU A 34 0.93 -4.22 7.83
C LEU A 34 1.67 -3.79 6.58
N CYS A 35 0.98 -3.74 5.45
CA CYS A 35 1.57 -3.26 4.22
C CYS A 35 0.70 -2.22 3.51
N HIS A 36 1.37 -1.40 2.71
CA HIS A 36 0.76 -0.41 1.84
C HIS A 36 1.50 -0.39 0.51
N GLY A 37 0.77 -0.32 -0.60
CA GLY A 37 1.37 -0.22 -1.93
C GLY A 37 1.05 -1.38 -2.86
N GLY A 38 1.74 -1.41 -4.01
CA GLY A 38 1.41 -2.26 -5.15
C GLY A 38 1.75 -3.75 -5.04
N PHE A 39 2.48 -4.18 -4.00
CA PHE A 39 2.83 -5.61 -3.77
C PHE A 39 1.85 -6.35 -2.85
N ARG A 40 0.69 -5.77 -2.66
CA ARG A 40 -0.39 -6.31 -1.83
C ARG A 40 -0.73 -7.76 -2.16
N GLU A 41 -0.95 -8.05 -3.42
CA GLU A 41 -1.43 -9.35 -3.88
C GLU A 41 -0.37 -10.43 -3.75
N GLU A 42 0.87 -10.10 -4.10
CA GLU A 42 1.98 -11.05 -3.97
C GLU A 42 2.24 -11.40 -2.50
N LEU A 43 2.21 -10.41 -1.60
CA LEU A 43 2.36 -10.65 -0.17
C LEU A 43 1.22 -11.52 0.36
N PHE A 44 -0.03 -11.23 -0.02
CA PHE A 44 -1.18 -12.02 0.43
C PHE A 44 -1.16 -13.44 -0.13
N ALA A 45 -0.83 -13.60 -1.42
CA ALA A 45 -0.73 -14.92 -2.05
C ALA A 45 0.31 -15.81 -1.38
N ARG A 46 1.42 -15.21 -0.90
CA ARG A 46 2.52 -15.96 -0.28
C ARG A 46 2.34 -16.20 1.22
N PHE A 47 1.85 -15.21 1.96
CA PHE A 47 1.84 -15.23 3.42
C PHE A 47 0.41 -15.29 4.00
N GLY A 48 -0.60 -15.14 3.15
CA GLY A 48 -1.99 -15.32 3.53
C GLY A 48 -2.49 -14.35 4.59
N PRO A 49 -3.24 -14.84 5.59
CA PRO A 49 -3.99 -13.98 6.50
C PRO A 49 -3.15 -13.18 7.48
N CYS A 50 -1.83 -13.42 7.60
CA CYS A 50 -0.97 -12.59 8.45
C CYS A 50 -0.69 -11.20 7.83
N ILE A 51 -1.09 -10.98 6.57
CA ILE A 51 -0.94 -9.70 5.89
C ILE A 51 -2.18 -8.84 6.08
N VAL A 52 -2.00 -7.66 6.65
CA VAL A 52 -3.05 -6.66 6.83
C VAL A 52 -2.76 -5.44 5.95
N PHE A 53 -3.73 -5.06 5.13
CA PHE A 53 -3.56 -3.92 4.23
C PHE A 53 -4.02 -2.62 4.87
N ILE A 54 -3.23 -1.56 4.68
CA ILE A 54 -3.64 -0.20 4.96
C ILE A 54 -4.43 0.29 3.75
N GLU A 55 -5.75 0.35 3.89
CA GLU A 55 -6.65 0.81 2.83
C GLU A 55 -6.44 2.30 2.57
N ARG A 56 -6.49 2.68 1.30
CA ARG A 56 -6.61 4.08 0.88
C ARG A 56 -8.08 4.43 0.75
N SER A 57 -8.45 5.64 1.07
CA SER A 57 -9.81 6.13 0.84
C SER A 57 -9.88 6.96 -0.44
N ASP A 58 -11.03 6.96 -1.09
CA ASP A 58 -11.29 7.83 -2.25
C ASP A 58 -11.12 9.31 -1.89
N ILE A 59 -11.38 9.68 -0.63
CA ILE A 59 -11.17 11.04 -0.11
C ILE A 59 -9.69 11.43 -0.15
N ASP A 60 -8.78 10.50 0.12
CA ASP A 60 -7.34 10.78 0.07
C ASP A 60 -6.90 11.10 -1.35
N LEU A 61 -7.40 10.34 -2.31
CA LEU A 61 -7.13 10.57 -3.71
C LEU A 61 -7.73 11.89 -4.20
N ILE A 62 -8.99 12.18 -3.84
CA ILE A 62 -9.65 13.47 -4.19
C ILE A 62 -8.84 14.66 -3.67
N LYS A 63 -8.32 14.58 -2.45
CA LYS A 63 -7.46 15.63 -1.88
C LYS A 63 -6.17 15.79 -2.69
N SER A 64 -5.50 14.69 -3.03
CA SER A 64 -4.28 14.73 -3.82
C SER A 64 -4.52 15.31 -5.22
N LEU A 65 -5.65 14.98 -5.85
CA LEU A 65 -6.05 15.55 -7.13
C LEU A 65 -6.40 17.05 -7.01
N ALA A 66 -7.08 17.45 -5.95
CA ALA A 66 -7.40 18.86 -5.70
C ALA A 66 -6.15 19.71 -5.51
N GLU A 67 -5.12 19.19 -4.85
CA GLU A 67 -3.83 19.88 -4.73
C GLU A 67 -3.08 19.88 -6.07
N ALA A 68 -3.08 18.78 -6.82
CA ALA A 68 -2.46 18.69 -8.13
C ALA A 68 -3.09 19.70 -9.12
N ARG A 69 -4.41 19.89 -9.07
CA ARG A 69 -5.16 20.85 -9.90
C ARG A 69 -4.69 22.29 -9.72
N LYS A 70 -4.21 22.67 -8.55
CA LYS A 70 -3.67 24.02 -8.32
C LYS A 70 -2.44 24.33 -9.17
N ILE A 71 -1.76 23.29 -9.65
CA ILE A 71 -0.55 23.41 -10.48
C ILE A 71 -0.88 23.19 -11.95
N SER A 72 -1.72 22.20 -12.28
CA SER A 72 -2.08 21.86 -13.66
C SER A 72 -3.49 21.30 -13.74
N THR A 73 -4.18 21.64 -14.82
CA THR A 73 -5.46 21.01 -15.18
C THR A 73 -5.27 19.64 -15.85
N THR A 74 -4.06 19.32 -16.32
CA THR A 74 -3.71 18.03 -16.86
C THR A 74 -2.84 17.27 -15.86
N VAL A 75 -3.32 16.15 -15.36
CA VAL A 75 -2.69 15.36 -14.30
C VAL A 75 -2.66 13.91 -14.69
N ALA A 76 -1.50 13.26 -14.57
CA ALA A 76 -1.40 11.81 -14.71
C ALA A 76 -1.67 11.12 -13.36
N LEU A 77 -2.64 10.22 -13.35
CA LEU A 77 -2.99 9.42 -12.18
C LEU A 77 -2.47 7.99 -12.35
N THR A 78 -1.52 7.60 -11.51
CA THR A 78 -0.95 6.26 -11.54
C THR A 78 -1.69 5.34 -10.58
N ALA A 79 -2.12 4.19 -11.09
CA ALA A 79 -2.78 3.17 -10.31
C ALA A 79 -2.36 1.76 -10.77
N HIS A 80 -2.27 0.82 -9.84
CA HIS A 80 -2.10 -0.58 -10.20
C HIS A 80 -3.33 -1.08 -10.96
N VAL A 81 -3.17 -2.04 -11.90
CA VAL A 81 -4.27 -2.54 -12.74
C VAL A 81 -5.50 -3.02 -11.97
N ASN A 82 -5.30 -3.45 -10.73
CA ASN A 82 -6.39 -3.93 -9.87
C ASN A 82 -7.13 -2.83 -9.10
N GLU A 83 -6.74 -1.56 -9.27
CA GLU A 83 -7.39 -0.39 -8.64
C GLU A 83 -8.41 0.26 -9.59
N THR A 84 -9.40 -0.49 -10.05
CA THR A 84 -10.30 -0.06 -11.14
C THR A 84 -11.33 0.99 -10.75
N ARG A 85 -11.86 0.96 -9.52
CA ARG A 85 -13.02 1.78 -9.12
C ARG A 85 -12.78 3.28 -9.11
N VAL A 86 -11.58 3.69 -8.75
CA VAL A 86 -11.25 5.10 -8.58
C VAL A 86 -11.08 5.82 -9.91
N ILE A 87 -10.55 5.14 -10.92
CA ILE A 87 -10.22 5.75 -12.22
C ILE A 87 -11.48 6.11 -12.98
N GLU A 88 -12.49 5.25 -12.99
CA GLU A 88 -13.76 5.49 -13.70
C GLU A 88 -14.53 6.69 -13.15
N PHE A 89 -14.46 6.92 -11.83
CA PHE A 89 -15.06 8.10 -11.20
C PHE A 89 -14.27 9.37 -11.52
N MET A 90 -12.95 9.29 -11.62
CA MET A 90 -12.07 10.45 -11.79
C MET A 90 -12.08 11.01 -13.20
N GLU A 91 -12.40 10.22 -14.21
CA GLU A 91 -12.61 10.70 -15.59
C GLU A 91 -13.79 11.66 -15.72
N GLN A 92 -14.67 11.70 -14.71
CA GLN A 92 -15.86 12.57 -14.69
C GLN A 92 -15.66 13.88 -13.92
N LEU A 93 -14.45 14.17 -13.40
CA LEU A 93 -14.21 15.42 -12.70
C LEU A 93 -14.24 16.60 -13.69
N PRO A 94 -15.11 17.60 -13.47
CA PRO A 94 -15.18 18.76 -14.34
C PRO A 94 -13.88 19.58 -14.23
N ASP A 95 -13.46 20.19 -15.32
CA ASP A 95 -12.31 21.09 -15.43
C ASP A 95 -10.94 20.45 -15.12
N MET A 96 -10.82 19.13 -15.16
CA MET A 96 -9.56 18.40 -15.07
C MET A 96 -9.45 17.35 -16.18
N SER A 97 -8.29 17.31 -16.84
CA SER A 97 -7.92 16.21 -17.73
C SER A 97 -7.07 15.22 -16.95
N ILE A 98 -7.65 14.10 -16.56
CA ILE A 98 -6.94 13.04 -15.85
C ILE A 98 -6.51 11.99 -16.87
N ILE A 99 -5.20 11.74 -16.90
CA ILE A 99 -4.59 10.70 -17.74
C ILE A 99 -4.36 9.46 -16.86
N PRO A 100 -5.14 8.39 -17.02
CA PRO A 100 -4.94 7.18 -16.23
C PRO A 100 -3.67 6.44 -16.68
N VAL A 101 -2.78 6.15 -15.72
CA VAL A 101 -1.56 5.39 -15.91
C VAL A 101 -1.67 4.08 -15.16
N ARG A 102 -2.22 3.07 -15.81
CA ARG A 102 -2.34 1.73 -15.22
C ARG A 102 -1.02 0.97 -15.42
N TYR A 103 -0.54 0.31 -14.38
CA TYR A 103 0.71 -0.46 -14.42
C TYR A 103 0.59 -1.78 -13.64
N THR A 104 1.38 -2.76 -14.04
CA THR A 104 1.52 -4.05 -13.36
C THR A 104 2.85 -4.15 -12.63
N LEU A 105 3.93 -3.73 -13.26
CA LEU A 105 5.29 -3.83 -12.78
C LEU A 105 5.94 -2.44 -12.71
N LYS A 106 6.97 -2.33 -11.88
CA LYS A 106 7.72 -1.08 -11.69
C LYS A 106 8.33 -0.52 -12.97
N ASP A 107 8.88 -1.40 -13.82
CA ASP A 107 9.51 -0.98 -15.07
C ASP A 107 8.48 -0.46 -16.08
N ASP A 108 7.28 -1.04 -16.10
CA ASP A 108 6.15 -0.54 -16.89
C ASP A 108 5.72 0.84 -16.41
N LEU A 109 5.63 1.04 -15.09
CA LEU A 109 5.34 2.34 -14.50
C LEU A 109 6.37 3.39 -14.87
N ALA A 110 7.66 3.06 -14.77
CA ALA A 110 8.75 3.98 -15.09
C ALA A 110 8.70 4.42 -16.56
N ARG A 111 8.53 3.47 -17.48
CA ARG A 111 8.40 3.74 -18.90
C ARG A 111 7.21 4.66 -19.21
N LYS A 112 6.02 4.35 -18.69
CA LYS A 112 4.81 5.15 -18.91
C LYS A 112 4.94 6.57 -18.36
N ILE A 113 5.55 6.74 -17.19
CA ILE A 113 5.82 8.08 -16.63
C ILE A 113 6.77 8.85 -17.52
N GLN A 114 7.86 8.24 -18.02
CA GLN A 114 8.83 8.88 -18.89
C GLN A 114 8.19 9.30 -20.24
N GLU A 115 7.35 8.44 -20.82
CA GLU A 115 6.62 8.74 -22.05
C GLU A 115 5.69 9.96 -21.88
N LEU A 116 4.91 10.02 -20.79
CA LEU A 116 4.04 11.15 -20.50
C LEU A 116 4.83 12.43 -20.19
N PHE A 117 5.93 12.30 -19.46
CA PHE A 117 6.81 13.42 -19.17
C PHE A 117 7.40 14.03 -20.46
N ALA A 118 7.80 13.20 -21.41
CA ALA A 118 8.26 13.62 -22.74
C ALA A 118 7.15 14.30 -23.57
N GLN A 119 5.87 13.96 -23.31
CA GLN A 119 4.71 14.61 -23.93
C GLN A 119 4.30 15.92 -23.22
N GLY A 120 5.05 16.35 -22.20
CA GLY A 120 4.80 17.60 -21.47
C GLY A 120 3.93 17.46 -20.23
N VAL A 121 3.54 16.25 -19.81
CA VAL A 121 2.82 16.04 -18.55
C VAL A 121 3.81 16.11 -17.40
N GLN A 122 3.68 17.12 -16.55
CA GLN A 122 4.62 17.38 -15.45
C GLN A 122 4.04 17.13 -14.05
N VAL A 123 2.72 16.93 -13.96
CA VAL A 123 2.01 16.77 -12.68
C VAL A 123 1.43 15.35 -12.59
N PHE A 124 1.78 14.66 -11.53
CA PHE A 124 1.40 13.27 -11.29
C PHE A 124 0.77 13.10 -9.91
N VAL A 125 -0.19 12.19 -9.81
CA VAL A 125 -0.76 11.71 -8.55
C VAL A 125 -0.53 10.20 -8.46
N GLY A 126 -0.08 9.70 -7.30
CA GLY A 126 0.13 8.28 -7.13
C GLY A 126 0.89 7.91 -5.87
N GLY A 127 1.31 6.65 -5.78
CA GLY A 127 2.03 6.13 -4.63
C GLY A 127 3.53 6.48 -4.60
N GLY A 128 4.25 5.93 -3.62
CA GLY A 128 5.69 6.18 -3.42
C GLY A 128 6.58 5.80 -4.61
N GLY A 129 6.19 4.77 -5.38
CA GLY A 129 6.89 4.41 -6.63
C GLY A 129 6.85 5.53 -7.66
N THR A 130 5.66 6.09 -7.90
CA THR A 130 5.45 7.27 -8.76
C THR A 130 6.27 8.45 -8.27
N GLY A 131 6.22 8.72 -6.95
CA GLY A 131 6.96 9.81 -6.34
C GLY A 131 8.45 9.76 -6.64
N ARG A 132 9.07 8.61 -6.49
CA ARG A 132 10.51 8.43 -6.76
C ARG A 132 10.88 8.66 -8.23
N ILE A 133 10.04 8.19 -9.16
CA ILE A 133 10.30 8.33 -10.59
C ILE A 133 10.12 9.79 -11.03
N VAL A 134 8.98 10.39 -10.69
CA VAL A 134 8.64 11.77 -11.10
C VAL A 134 9.62 12.78 -10.51
N SER A 135 10.01 12.63 -9.25
CA SER A 135 10.99 13.53 -8.62
C SER A 135 12.35 13.48 -9.30
N ARG A 136 12.78 12.31 -9.80
CA ARG A 136 14.03 12.18 -10.57
C ARG A 136 13.97 12.87 -11.93
N LEU A 137 12.78 12.99 -12.51
CA LEU A 137 12.56 13.67 -13.77
C LEU A 137 12.35 15.19 -13.60
N GLY A 138 12.26 15.68 -12.36
CA GLY A 138 12.01 17.09 -12.06
C GLY A 138 10.54 17.51 -12.13
N GLY A 139 9.61 16.56 -12.17
CA GLY A 139 8.18 16.81 -12.17
C GLY A 139 7.60 17.01 -10.77
N SER A 140 6.33 17.41 -10.73
CA SER A 140 5.55 17.56 -9.50
C SER A 140 4.74 16.30 -9.20
N VAL A 141 4.83 15.79 -7.98
CA VAL A 141 4.06 14.62 -7.56
C VAL A 141 3.28 14.88 -6.29
N PHE A 142 2.03 14.47 -6.31
CA PHE A 142 1.14 14.45 -5.15
C PHE A 142 0.92 13.01 -4.72
N LEU A 143 1.40 12.70 -3.52
CA LEU A 143 1.35 11.33 -3.02
C LEU A 143 -0.04 11.01 -2.47
N ASP A 144 -0.63 9.95 -3.00
CA ASP A 144 -1.84 9.34 -2.49
C ASP A 144 -1.46 8.42 -1.32
N LEU A 145 -1.39 9.02 -0.13
CA LEU A 145 -1.01 8.33 1.11
C LEU A 145 -2.24 8.09 1.99
N PRO A 146 -2.30 6.94 2.68
CA PRO A 146 -3.40 6.65 3.59
C PRO A 146 -3.44 7.62 4.76
N GLN A 147 -4.66 8.01 5.16
CA GLN A 147 -4.86 8.87 6.31
C GLN A 147 -4.56 8.14 7.63
N ARG A 148 -4.31 8.92 8.69
CA ARG A 148 -4.09 8.39 10.04
C ARG A 148 -5.21 7.46 10.51
N ALA A 149 -6.47 7.73 10.11
CA ALA A 149 -7.61 6.87 10.45
C ALA A 149 -7.48 5.49 9.81
N ASN A 150 -7.07 5.41 8.55
CA ASN A 150 -6.88 4.16 7.82
C ASN A 150 -5.71 3.35 8.39
N ILE A 151 -4.60 4.02 8.73
CA ILE A 151 -3.46 3.38 9.40
C ILE A 151 -3.89 2.81 10.75
N ARG A 152 -4.63 3.59 11.57
CA ARG A 152 -5.12 3.14 12.87
C ARG A 152 -6.07 1.95 12.75
N ASN A 153 -6.98 1.97 11.78
CA ASN A 153 -7.89 0.86 11.54
C ASN A 153 -7.14 -0.41 11.11
N ALA A 154 -6.15 -0.28 10.24
CA ALA A 154 -5.30 -1.40 9.85
C ALA A 154 -4.50 -1.95 11.04
N LEU A 155 -3.94 -1.07 11.88
CA LEU A 155 -3.23 -1.46 13.08
C LEU A 155 -4.13 -2.22 14.07
N ASN A 156 -5.35 -1.75 14.30
CA ASN A 156 -6.31 -2.47 15.15
C ASN A 156 -6.63 -3.86 14.60
N ARG A 157 -6.81 -3.99 13.28
CA ARG A 157 -7.01 -5.31 12.64
C ARG A 157 -5.79 -6.21 12.82
N ALA A 158 -4.58 -5.67 12.70
CA ALA A 158 -3.36 -6.45 12.88
C ALA A 158 -3.18 -6.92 14.34
N ILE A 159 -3.53 -6.09 15.30
CA ILE A 159 -3.52 -6.47 16.73
C ILE A 159 -4.48 -7.62 16.98
N ILE A 160 -5.73 -7.51 16.53
CA ILE A 160 -6.73 -8.59 16.68
C ILE A 160 -6.26 -9.87 16.02
N LEU A 161 -5.66 -9.77 14.84
CA LEU A 161 -5.11 -10.91 14.12
C LEU A 161 -3.97 -11.57 14.91
N ALA A 162 -3.03 -10.80 15.42
CA ALA A 162 -1.91 -11.30 16.20
C ALA A 162 -2.40 -11.97 17.50
N GLU A 163 -3.40 -11.40 18.18
CA GLU A 163 -4.04 -12.02 19.35
C GLU A 163 -4.65 -13.39 19.00
N ASN A 164 -5.38 -13.47 17.89
CA ASN A 164 -5.97 -14.73 17.44
C ASN A 164 -4.89 -15.79 17.12
N ILE A 165 -3.81 -15.40 16.45
CA ILE A 165 -2.70 -16.30 16.15
C ILE A 165 -2.04 -16.81 17.44
N ARG A 166 -1.84 -15.95 18.44
CA ARG A 166 -1.29 -16.36 19.75
C ARG A 166 -2.23 -17.32 20.48
N MET A 167 -3.51 -17.05 20.51
CA MET A 167 -4.51 -17.93 21.13
C MET A 167 -4.54 -19.30 20.43
N GLU A 168 -4.52 -19.33 19.11
CA GLU A 168 -4.51 -20.58 18.35
C GLU A 168 -3.25 -21.42 18.62
N ARG A 169 -2.08 -20.78 18.66
CA ARG A 169 -0.81 -21.45 19.00
C ARG A 169 -0.85 -22.04 20.41
N ALA A 170 -1.33 -21.27 21.39
CA ALA A 170 -1.45 -21.73 22.77
C ALA A 170 -2.44 -22.92 22.88
N TYR A 171 -3.57 -22.87 22.19
CA TYR A 171 -4.53 -23.95 22.15
C TYR A 171 -3.95 -25.23 21.54
N ARG A 172 -3.27 -25.13 20.40
CA ARG A 172 -2.60 -26.27 19.76
C ARG A 172 -1.53 -26.90 20.66
N SER A 173 -0.72 -26.07 21.33
CA SER A 173 0.30 -26.52 22.28
C SER A 173 -0.31 -27.30 23.45
N ASN A 174 -1.42 -26.81 24.00
CA ASN A 174 -2.13 -27.47 25.09
C ASN A 174 -2.71 -28.83 24.67
N ILE A 175 -3.30 -28.93 23.48
CA ILE A 175 -3.80 -30.19 22.93
C ILE A 175 -2.65 -31.19 22.77
N GLN A 176 -1.53 -30.78 22.18
CA GLN A 176 -0.37 -31.66 22.00
C GLN A 176 0.19 -32.17 23.35
N ALA A 177 0.22 -31.28 24.36
CA ALA A 177 0.63 -31.70 25.70
C ALA A 177 -0.31 -32.77 26.29
N ILE A 178 -1.63 -32.62 26.16
CA ILE A 178 -2.62 -33.62 26.63
C ILE A 178 -2.45 -34.95 25.91
N MET A 179 -2.24 -34.94 24.59
CA MET A 179 -2.08 -36.16 23.78
C MET A 179 -0.78 -36.91 24.08
N HIS A 180 0.24 -36.24 24.62
CA HIS A 180 1.50 -36.89 25.02
C HIS A 180 1.45 -37.52 26.40
N TYR A 181 0.45 -37.21 27.24
CA TYR A 181 0.27 -37.78 28.56
C TYR A 181 -0.82 -38.88 28.60
N SER A 182 -1.38 -39.27 27.45
CA SER A 182 -2.35 -40.38 27.31
C SER A 182 -1.71 -41.60 26.67
#